data_83177fe1e115b997e80069756b8962d6
#
_entry.id   83177fe1e115b997e80069756b8962d6
#
_cell.length_a   1.000
_cell.length_b   1.000
_cell.length_c   1.000
_cell.angle_alpha   90.00
_cell.angle_beta   90.00
_cell.angle_gamma   90.00
#
_symmetry.space_group_name_H-M   'P 1'
#
loop_
_entity.id
_entity.type
_entity.pdbx_description
1 polymer ?
#
loop_
_entity_poly.entity_id
_entity_poly.type
_entity_poly.pdbx_seq_one_letter_code
_entity_poly.pdbx_strand_id
1 'polypeptide(L)'
;MRTLMALILVVCGVCAIAAQQGDNARAGEQYAGQWTGTWDGAGSGGGFDLTLEKPKDGPLTGSVSVTGEPSYKATLKTVSFDGAKMTAKYDFTPDAAAEVVLTATFDGNKASGNWSLLEKATGNEVASGGWKVARK
;
A
#
# COMPACT_ATOMS: atom_id res chain seq x y z
N MET A 1 -49.65 -9.00 47.96
CA MET A 1 -49.09 -9.41 47.67
C MET A 1 -47.99 -9.38 46.88
N ARG A 2 -47.38 -9.72 46.28
CA ARG A 2 -46.28 -9.88 45.81
C ARG A 2 -45.97 -9.25 44.61
N THR A 3 -45.16 -8.37 44.54
CA THR A 3 -44.72 -7.74 43.41
C THR A 3 -43.42 -8.32 43.02
N LEU A 4 -43.42 -8.86 41.93
CA LEU A 4 -42.23 -9.33 41.34
C LEU A 4 -41.59 -8.22 40.57
N MET A 5 -40.49 -7.80 41.02
CA MET A 5 -39.66 -6.92 40.23
C MET A 5 -38.83 -7.73 39.27
N ALA A 6 -39.12 -7.57 38.04
CA ALA A 6 -38.26 -8.08 37.01
C ALA A 6 -37.11 -7.11 36.85
N LEU A 7 -35.97 -7.56 37.24
CA LEU A 7 -34.75 -6.84 36.99
C LEU A 7 -34.31 -7.11 35.58
N ILE A 8 -34.53 -6.15 34.71
CA ILE A 8 -34.04 -6.22 33.36
C ILE A 8 -32.57 -5.76 33.38
N LEU A 9 -31.72 -6.70 33.30
CA LEU A 9 -30.30 -6.41 33.09
C LEU A 9 -30.13 -6.12 31.62
N VAL A 10 -30.06 -4.87 31.30
CA VAL A 10 -29.63 -4.46 29.99
C VAL A 10 -28.12 -4.55 29.98
N VAL A 11 -27.62 -5.65 29.49
CA VAL A 11 -26.22 -5.75 29.19
C VAL A 11 -26.00 -5.02 27.88
N CYS A 12 -25.59 -3.80 27.99
CA CYS A 12 -25.08 -3.08 26.85
C CYS A 12 -23.80 -3.76 26.40
N GLY A 13 -23.95 -4.57 25.42
CA GLY A 13 -22.79 -5.06 24.70
C GLY A 13 -22.21 -3.90 23.90
N VAL A 14 -21.32 -3.18 24.53
CA VAL A 14 -20.67 -2.12 23.83
C VAL A 14 -19.30 -2.60 23.46
N CYS A 15 -19.01 -2.48 22.20
CA CYS A 15 -17.72 -1.99 21.85
C CYS A 15 -16.83 -2.90 21.08
N ALA A 16 -17.19 -3.06 19.87
CA ALA A 16 -16.20 -3.51 18.92
C ALA A 16 -15.69 -2.38 18.02
N ILE A 17 -16.18 -1.17 18.20
CA ILE A 17 -15.92 -0.10 17.23
C ILE A 17 -14.52 0.49 17.35
N ALA A 18 -14.00 0.56 18.56
CA ALA A 18 -12.67 1.13 18.78
C ALA A 18 -11.53 0.27 18.22
N ALA A 19 -11.73 -1.04 18.16
CA ALA A 19 -10.71 -1.94 17.62
C ALA A 19 -10.55 -1.82 16.10
N GLN A 20 -11.61 -1.46 15.38
CA GLN A 20 -11.55 -1.33 13.93
C GLN A 20 -10.77 -0.10 13.47
N GLN A 21 -10.81 0.97 14.24
CA GLN A 21 -10.03 2.17 13.92
C GLN A 21 -8.54 1.95 14.12
N GLY A 22 -8.17 1.18 15.13
CA GLY A 22 -6.79 0.80 15.35
C GLY A 22 -6.23 -0.07 14.23
N ASP A 23 -7.05 -0.96 13.69
CA ASP A 23 -6.65 -1.84 12.60
C ASP A 23 -6.40 -1.06 11.31
N ASN A 24 -7.20 -0.03 11.02
CA ASN A 24 -6.98 0.81 9.85
C ASN A 24 -5.69 1.61 9.94
N ALA A 25 -5.35 2.13 11.13
CA ALA A 25 -4.12 2.87 11.33
C ALA A 25 -2.88 1.97 11.20
N ARG A 26 -3.05 0.68 11.44
CA ARG A 26 -1.98 -0.32 11.38
C ARG A 26 -2.02 -1.17 10.13
N ALA A 27 -2.91 -0.84 9.19
CA ALA A 27 -3.01 -1.60 7.96
C ALA A 27 -1.67 -1.60 7.23
N GLY A 28 -1.18 -2.78 6.89
CA GLY A 28 0.05 -2.93 6.16
C GLY A 28 1.33 -2.95 6.99
N GLU A 29 1.28 -2.71 8.31
CA GLU A 29 2.49 -2.73 9.15
C GLU A 29 3.28 -4.03 9.04
N GLN A 30 2.60 -5.15 8.89
CA GLN A 30 3.23 -6.46 8.72
C GLN A 30 4.05 -6.55 7.43
N TYR A 31 3.83 -5.64 6.50
CA TYR A 31 4.54 -5.60 5.23
C TYR A 31 5.70 -4.62 5.23
N ALA A 32 5.98 -3.96 6.35
CA ALA A 32 7.17 -3.11 6.48
C ALA A 32 8.42 -3.96 6.28
N GLY A 33 9.42 -3.38 5.65
CA GLY A 33 10.67 -4.06 5.35
C GLY A 33 11.13 -3.83 3.93
N GLN A 34 12.10 -4.64 3.51
CA GLN A 34 12.69 -4.53 2.18
C GLN A 34 12.21 -5.67 1.29
N TRP A 35 11.83 -5.30 0.08
CA TRP A 35 11.31 -6.21 -0.94
C TRP A 35 12.07 -6.01 -2.23
N THR A 36 12.39 -7.09 -2.92
CA THR A 36 13.15 -7.03 -4.16
C THR A 36 12.54 -7.94 -5.22
N GLY A 37 12.59 -7.51 -6.45
CA GLY A 37 12.06 -8.29 -7.56
C GLY A 37 12.25 -7.59 -8.89
N THR A 38 11.24 -7.67 -9.74
CA THR A 38 11.32 -7.20 -11.12
C THR A 38 10.05 -6.44 -11.52
N TRP A 39 10.19 -5.63 -12.55
CA TRP A 39 9.08 -4.98 -13.24
C TRP A 39 9.16 -5.26 -14.73
N ASP A 40 8.02 -5.17 -15.39
CA ASP A 40 7.95 -5.27 -16.86
C ASP A 40 6.82 -4.38 -17.39
N GLY A 41 6.82 -4.16 -18.68
CA GLY A 41 5.80 -3.40 -19.37
C GLY A 41 6.42 -2.37 -20.32
N ALA A 42 5.59 -1.85 -21.22
CA ALA A 42 6.01 -0.85 -22.22
C ALA A 42 7.22 -1.29 -23.05
N GLY A 43 7.37 -2.59 -23.29
CA GLY A 43 8.47 -3.15 -24.06
C GLY A 43 9.80 -3.19 -23.34
N SER A 44 9.81 -3.02 -22.02
CA SER A 44 11.00 -2.94 -21.19
C SER A 44 10.80 -3.71 -19.89
N GLY A 45 11.85 -3.77 -19.09
CA GLY A 45 11.81 -4.42 -17.78
C GLY A 45 13.12 -4.23 -17.04
N GLY A 46 13.14 -4.62 -15.78
CA GLY A 46 14.33 -4.49 -14.96
C GLY A 46 14.07 -4.88 -13.53
N GLY A 47 14.95 -4.43 -12.63
CA GLY A 47 14.83 -4.67 -11.21
C GLY A 47 13.91 -3.67 -10.54
N PHE A 48 13.27 -4.12 -9.48
CA PHE A 48 12.38 -3.30 -8.67
C PHE A 48 12.59 -3.60 -7.20
N ASP A 49 13.01 -2.60 -6.45
CA ASP A 49 13.18 -2.71 -5.01
C ASP A 49 12.17 -1.78 -4.34
N LEU A 50 11.44 -2.32 -3.38
CA LEU A 50 10.47 -1.57 -2.60
C LEU A 50 10.88 -1.64 -1.14
N THR A 51 10.95 -0.49 -0.48
CA THR A 51 11.16 -0.41 0.95
C THR A 51 9.93 0.21 1.57
N LEU A 52 9.32 -0.49 2.52
CA LEU A 52 8.21 0.02 3.30
C LEU A 52 8.68 0.22 4.73
N GLU A 53 8.46 1.42 5.25
CA GLU A 53 8.90 1.80 6.59
C GLU A 53 7.70 2.13 7.46
N LYS A 54 7.77 1.66 8.70
CA LYS A 54 6.78 1.96 9.71
C LYS A 54 7.29 3.14 10.53
N PRO A 55 6.72 4.33 10.33
CA PRO A 55 7.12 5.48 11.15
C PRO A 55 6.59 5.32 12.57
N LYS A 56 7.13 6.12 13.47
CA LYS A 56 6.69 6.12 14.86
C LYS A 56 5.21 6.49 14.98
N ASP A 57 4.78 7.42 14.15
CA ASP A 57 3.40 7.88 14.09
C ASP A 57 2.96 7.98 12.64
N GLY A 58 1.71 7.66 12.37
CA GLY A 58 1.11 7.81 11.06
C GLY A 58 1.20 6.57 10.17
N PRO A 59 0.79 6.70 8.90
CA PRO A 59 0.76 5.59 7.97
C PRO A 59 2.16 5.19 7.51
N LEU A 60 2.26 4.03 6.89
CA LEU A 60 3.50 3.57 6.29
C LEU A 60 4.03 4.58 5.29
N THR A 61 5.34 4.69 5.25
CA THR A 61 6.07 5.43 4.22
C THR A 61 6.93 4.45 3.44
N GLY A 62 7.55 4.91 2.39
CA GLY A 62 8.41 4.02 1.63
C GLY A 62 9.11 4.69 0.48
N SER A 63 9.89 3.88 -0.19
CA SER A 63 10.65 4.30 -1.37
C SER A 63 10.79 3.15 -2.34
N VAL A 64 11.09 3.50 -3.59
CA VAL A 64 11.33 2.53 -4.65
C VAL A 64 12.68 2.81 -5.30
N SER A 65 13.32 1.76 -5.78
CA SER A 65 14.52 1.84 -6.61
C SER A 65 14.25 0.99 -7.85
N VAL A 66 14.27 1.62 -8.99
CA VAL A 66 13.97 0.99 -10.28
C VAL A 66 15.24 0.95 -11.10
N THR A 67 15.57 -0.21 -11.63
CA THR A 67 16.70 -0.39 -12.55
C THR A 67 16.20 -0.90 -13.90
N GLY A 68 16.98 -0.66 -14.93
CA GLY A 68 16.61 -0.97 -16.31
C GLY A 68 16.55 0.31 -17.12
N GLU A 69 15.53 0.42 -17.97
CA GLU A 69 15.30 1.61 -18.77
C GLU A 69 13.88 2.14 -18.49
N PRO A 70 13.73 3.20 -17.67
CA PRO A 70 14.78 3.99 -17.02
C PRO A 70 15.24 3.41 -15.67
N SER A 71 16.34 3.92 -15.15
CA SER A 71 16.80 3.66 -13.78
C SER A 71 16.57 4.91 -12.94
N TYR A 72 15.91 4.77 -11.79
CA TYR A 72 15.63 5.92 -10.91
C TYR A 72 15.26 5.45 -9.52
N LYS A 73 15.20 6.40 -8.60
CA LYS A 73 14.70 6.21 -7.24
C LYS A 73 13.64 7.24 -6.93
N ALA A 74 12.68 6.88 -6.11
CA ALA A 74 11.63 7.79 -5.70
C ALA A 74 11.15 7.49 -4.29
N THR A 75 10.62 8.50 -3.62
CA THR A 75 9.95 8.37 -2.33
C THR A 75 8.45 8.28 -2.56
N LEU A 76 7.79 7.35 -1.90
CA LEU A 76 6.34 7.20 -2.01
C LEU A 76 5.64 8.40 -1.37
N LYS A 77 4.72 9.02 -2.10
CA LYS A 77 3.91 10.12 -1.59
C LYS A 77 2.77 9.60 -0.73
N THR A 78 2.17 8.50 -1.15
CA THR A 78 1.08 7.86 -0.41
C THR A 78 1.27 6.36 -0.43
N VAL A 79 0.91 5.73 0.67
CA VAL A 79 0.84 4.26 0.79
C VAL A 79 -0.41 3.95 1.57
N SER A 80 -1.28 3.14 1.01
CA SER A 80 -2.47 2.68 1.71
C SER A 80 -2.66 1.18 1.52
N PHE A 81 -3.20 0.54 2.55
CA PHE A 81 -3.51 -0.88 2.53
C PHE A 81 -4.98 -1.09 2.86
N ASP A 82 -5.59 -1.97 2.11
CA ASP A 82 -6.91 -2.51 2.41
C ASP A 82 -6.71 -4.02 2.53
N GLY A 83 -6.53 -4.50 3.76
CA GLY A 83 -6.11 -5.87 3.99
C GLY A 83 -4.72 -6.10 3.39
N ALA A 84 -4.64 -7.02 2.45
CA ALA A 84 -3.41 -7.37 1.76
C ALA A 84 -3.20 -6.59 0.45
N LYS A 85 -4.11 -5.68 0.12
CA LYS A 85 -4.02 -4.89 -1.11
C LYS A 85 -3.40 -3.54 -0.83
N MET A 86 -2.36 -3.21 -1.58
CA MET A 86 -1.65 -1.94 -1.47
C MET A 86 -1.97 -1.05 -2.65
N THR A 87 -2.11 0.25 -2.37
CA THR A 87 -2.08 1.31 -3.37
C THR A 87 -1.04 2.32 -2.93
N ALA A 88 -0.13 2.66 -3.81
CA ALA A 88 0.92 3.63 -3.53
C ALA A 88 1.11 4.54 -4.74
N LYS A 89 1.60 5.75 -4.48
CA LYS A 89 1.85 6.73 -5.53
C LYS A 89 3.17 7.43 -5.30
N TYR A 90 3.87 7.72 -6.38
CA TYR A 90 5.07 8.52 -6.32
C TYR A 90 5.25 9.32 -7.62
N ASP A 91 6.00 10.42 -7.52
CA ASP A 91 6.34 11.20 -8.71
C ASP A 91 7.39 10.46 -9.52
N PHE A 92 7.18 10.43 -10.83
CA PHE A 92 8.14 9.81 -11.74
C PHE A 92 9.35 10.75 -11.88
N THR A 93 10.41 10.44 -11.17
CA THR A 93 11.56 11.35 -11.08
C THR A 93 12.24 11.65 -12.42
N PRO A 94 12.27 10.72 -13.41
CA PRO A 94 12.80 11.07 -14.74
C PRO A 94 11.98 12.11 -15.48
N ASP A 95 10.68 12.25 -15.17
CA ASP A 95 9.81 13.24 -15.78
C ASP A 95 8.77 13.69 -14.75
N ALA A 96 8.99 14.87 -14.19
CA ALA A 96 8.14 15.41 -13.13
C ALA A 96 6.69 15.69 -13.54
N ALA A 97 6.39 15.69 -14.84
CA ALA A 97 5.01 15.83 -15.33
C ALA A 97 4.21 14.53 -15.18
N ALA A 98 4.83 13.45 -14.77
CA ALA A 98 4.20 12.14 -14.63
C ALA A 98 4.24 11.63 -13.19
N GLU A 99 3.29 10.76 -12.89
CA GLU A 99 3.14 10.11 -11.59
C GLU A 99 2.95 8.62 -11.80
N VAL A 100 3.53 7.81 -10.92
CA VAL A 100 3.34 6.37 -10.96
C VAL A 100 2.36 5.95 -9.87
N VAL A 101 1.41 5.10 -10.23
CA VAL A 101 0.49 4.46 -9.30
C VAL A 101 0.84 2.99 -9.26
N LEU A 102 1.08 2.48 -8.06
CA LEU A 102 1.33 1.06 -7.81
C LEU A 102 0.11 0.44 -7.14
N THR A 103 -0.30 -0.71 -7.64
CA THR A 103 -1.27 -1.56 -6.96
C THR A 103 -0.68 -2.94 -6.81
N ALA A 104 -0.94 -3.59 -5.70
CA ALA A 104 -0.42 -4.94 -5.47
C ALA A 104 -1.26 -5.70 -4.45
N THR A 105 -1.13 -7.02 -4.52
CA THR A 105 -1.64 -7.92 -3.50
C THR A 105 -0.43 -8.60 -2.84
N PHE A 106 -0.39 -8.55 -1.52
CA PHE A 106 0.65 -9.19 -0.73
C PHE A 106 0.17 -10.57 -0.28
N ASP A 107 1.05 -11.53 -0.35
CA ASP A 107 0.80 -12.89 0.09
C ASP A 107 2.04 -13.40 0.83
N GLY A 108 2.00 -13.29 2.16
CA GLY A 108 3.14 -13.65 3.00
C GLY A 108 4.37 -12.81 2.66
N ASN A 109 5.40 -13.47 2.17
CA ASN A 109 6.67 -12.84 1.81
C ASN A 109 6.79 -12.49 0.33
N LYS A 110 5.68 -12.44 -0.38
CA LYS A 110 5.64 -12.10 -1.80
C LYS A 110 4.56 -11.07 -2.08
N ALA A 111 4.77 -10.28 -3.11
CA ALA A 111 3.76 -9.35 -3.59
C ALA A 111 3.86 -9.23 -5.10
N SER A 112 2.72 -8.99 -5.74
CA SER A 112 2.67 -8.75 -7.17
C SER A 112 1.52 -7.82 -7.49
N GLY A 113 1.67 -7.07 -8.56
CA GLY A 113 0.64 -6.13 -8.97
C GLY A 113 0.97 -5.44 -10.26
N ASN A 114 0.43 -4.25 -10.40
CA ASN A 114 0.56 -3.46 -11.60
C ASN A 114 1.10 -2.07 -11.28
N TRP A 115 1.71 -1.46 -12.28
CA TRP A 115 2.08 -0.05 -12.23
C TRP A 115 1.46 0.67 -13.41
N SER A 116 1.12 1.94 -13.20
CA SER A 116 0.61 2.82 -14.24
C SER A 116 1.34 4.14 -14.18
N LEU A 117 1.82 4.60 -15.32
CA LEU A 117 2.43 5.92 -15.45
C LEU A 117 1.38 6.87 -15.99
N LEU A 118 1.03 7.89 -15.20
CA LEU A 118 -0.03 8.82 -15.51
C LEU A 118 0.56 10.21 -15.78
N GLU A 119 0.00 10.89 -16.76
CA GLU A 119 0.27 12.30 -16.97
C GLU A 119 -0.51 13.11 -15.93
N LYS A 120 0.18 13.91 -15.12
CA LYS A 120 -0.45 14.67 -14.03
C LYS A 120 -1.51 15.66 -14.52
N ALA A 121 -1.26 16.31 -15.64
CA ALA A 121 -2.15 17.34 -16.16
C ALA A 121 -3.52 16.80 -16.58
N THR A 122 -3.56 15.59 -17.12
CA THR A 122 -4.79 15.00 -17.67
C THR A 122 -5.27 13.78 -16.91
N GLY A 123 -4.38 13.12 -16.14
CA GLY A 123 -4.68 11.83 -15.52
C GLY A 123 -4.65 10.66 -16.49
N ASN A 124 -4.26 10.89 -17.74
CA ASN A 124 -4.20 9.83 -18.73
C ASN A 124 -3.05 8.89 -18.50
N GLU A 125 -3.31 7.59 -18.67
CA GLU A 125 -2.28 6.57 -18.58
C GLU A 125 -1.44 6.58 -19.87
N VAL A 126 -0.14 6.72 -19.72
CA VAL A 126 0.80 6.73 -20.85
C VAL A 126 1.59 5.44 -20.95
N ALA A 127 1.67 4.68 -19.88
CA ALA A 127 2.31 3.36 -19.88
C ALA A 127 1.83 2.55 -18.68
N SER A 128 1.93 1.25 -18.77
CA SER A 128 1.57 0.36 -17.67
C SER A 128 2.29 -0.98 -17.82
N GLY A 129 2.30 -1.74 -16.75
CA GLY A 129 2.88 -3.07 -16.73
C GLY A 129 2.69 -3.74 -15.40
N GLY A 130 3.44 -4.79 -15.16
CA GLY A 130 3.40 -5.56 -13.93
C GLY A 130 4.67 -5.42 -13.11
N TRP A 131 4.60 -5.80 -11.85
CA TRP A 131 5.76 -5.91 -10.98
C TRP A 131 5.52 -7.00 -9.95
N LYS A 132 6.60 -7.57 -9.48
CA LYS A 132 6.56 -8.59 -8.44
C LYS A 132 7.82 -8.51 -7.60
N VAL A 133 7.66 -8.74 -6.32
CA VAL A 133 8.75 -8.69 -5.35
C VAL A 133 8.59 -9.81 -4.33
N ALA A 134 9.68 -10.09 -3.65
CA ALA A 134 9.70 -10.98 -2.48
C ALA A 134 10.47 -10.28 -1.36
N ARG A 135 10.14 -10.61 -0.14
CA ARG A 135 10.83 -10.04 1.02
C ARG A 135 12.30 -10.49 1.00
N LYS A 136 13.18 -9.55 1.26
CA LYS A 136 14.61 -9.83 1.43
C LYS A 136 14.87 -10.61 2.72
#